data_2aad59b90c6c431d6145e5a7ef91eba7
#
_entry.id   2aad59b90c6c431d6145e5a7ef91eba7
#
_cell.length_a   1.000
_cell.length_b   1.000
_cell.length_c   1.000
_cell.angle_alpha   90.00
_cell.angle_beta   90.00
_cell.angle_gamma   90.00
#
_symmetry.space_group_name_H-M   'P 1'
#
loop_
_entity.id
_entity.type
_entity.pdbx_description
1 polymer ?
#
loop_
_entity_poly.entity_id
_entity_poly.type
_entity_poly.pdbx_seq_one_letter_code
_entity_poly.pdbx_strand_id
1 'polypeptide(L)'
;VFGGGIALGCHALAKGRPLTLGHLFEGFSGARFMPLVIVGLIYLGAMFVLWIAVAAVVLGVAGGAGLFSALSSDASQMGMALLSSIGIVALVMAPLAMVAVAALTMAYWFAPPLIVLNGEEPIAAMKKSFRACWVNVGATLVYGLIWIGLAIVASIPFGLGWIVLAPLMATL
;
A
#
# COMPACT_ATOMS: atom_id res chain seq x y z
N VAL A 1 -3.08 12.19 -5.66
CA VAL A 1 -3.00 13.44 -6.44
C VAL A 1 -1.55 13.81 -6.72
N PHE A 2 -0.67 13.90 -5.71
CA PHE A 2 0.76 14.21 -5.90
C PHE A 2 1.48 13.22 -6.84
N GLY A 3 1.19 11.91 -6.76
CA GLY A 3 1.76 10.92 -7.69
C GLY A 3 1.42 11.18 -9.15
N GLY A 4 0.21 11.69 -9.43
CA GLY A 4 -0.16 12.14 -10.78
C GLY A 4 0.62 13.38 -11.23
N GLY A 5 0.87 14.34 -10.34
CA GLY A 5 1.70 15.51 -10.61
C GLY A 5 3.16 15.14 -10.90
N ILE A 6 3.73 14.22 -10.15
CA ILE A 6 5.08 13.70 -10.38
C ILE A 6 5.17 13.02 -11.76
N ALA A 7 4.18 12.18 -12.12
CA ALA A 7 4.14 11.52 -13.43
C ALA A 7 4.09 12.53 -14.58
N LEU A 8 3.34 13.64 -14.44
CA LEU A 8 3.34 14.75 -15.41
C LEU A 8 4.69 15.44 -15.52
N GLY A 9 5.33 15.70 -14.37
CA GLY A 9 6.66 16.30 -14.34
C GLY A 9 7.71 15.42 -15.02
N CYS A 10 7.73 14.12 -14.74
CA CYS A 10 8.62 13.15 -15.39
C CYS A 10 8.34 13.07 -16.91
N HIS A 11 7.08 13.10 -17.31
CA HIS A 11 6.71 13.08 -18.72
C HIS A 11 7.13 14.38 -19.44
N ALA A 12 7.02 15.55 -18.80
CA ALA A 12 7.51 16.81 -19.32
C ALA A 12 9.02 16.78 -19.51
N LEU A 13 9.76 16.27 -18.54
CA LEU A 13 11.20 16.11 -18.60
C LEU A 13 11.64 15.16 -19.72
N ALA A 14 10.94 14.03 -19.91
CA ALA A 14 11.18 13.09 -20.99
C ALA A 14 10.98 13.72 -22.39
N LYS A 15 10.16 14.77 -22.48
CA LYS A 15 9.93 15.57 -23.69
C LYS A 15 10.87 16.80 -23.82
N GLY A 16 11.90 16.89 -22.98
CA GLY A 16 12.88 17.99 -22.99
C GLY A 16 12.34 19.32 -22.44
N ARG A 17 11.21 19.31 -21.72
CA ARG A 17 10.66 20.49 -21.07
C ARG A 17 11.24 20.65 -19.66
N PRO A 18 11.46 21.89 -19.18
CA PRO A 18 11.97 22.10 -17.83
C PRO A 18 10.97 21.65 -16.77
N LEU A 19 11.49 20.99 -15.72
CA LEU A 19 10.68 20.62 -14.56
C LEU A 19 10.35 21.90 -13.77
N THR A 20 9.08 22.14 -13.55
CA THR A 20 8.59 23.25 -12.72
C THR A 20 7.82 22.72 -11.51
N LEU A 21 7.88 23.44 -10.39
CA LEU A 21 7.07 23.11 -9.21
C LEU A 21 5.56 23.10 -9.50
N GLY A 22 5.14 23.83 -10.55
CA GLY A 22 3.75 23.83 -11.02
C GLY A 22 3.25 22.43 -11.41
N HIS A 23 4.10 21.57 -11.99
CA HIS A 23 3.72 20.20 -12.37
C HIS A 23 3.28 19.35 -11.17
N LEU A 24 3.81 19.58 -9.96
CA LEU A 24 3.37 18.88 -8.75
C LEU A 24 1.91 19.17 -8.40
N PHE A 25 1.46 20.39 -8.72
CA PHE A 25 0.11 20.86 -8.42
C PHE A 25 -0.85 20.70 -9.61
N GLU A 26 -0.38 20.32 -10.79
CA GLU A 26 -1.24 20.05 -11.95
C GLU A 26 -2.22 18.91 -11.71
N GLY A 27 -1.87 17.96 -10.84
CA GLY A 27 -2.78 16.91 -10.39
C GLY A 27 -3.99 17.42 -9.57
N PHE A 28 -3.95 18.67 -9.08
CA PHE A 28 -5.05 19.31 -8.34
C PHE A 28 -5.94 20.17 -9.22
N SER A 29 -5.59 20.40 -10.47
CA SER A 29 -6.33 21.26 -11.40
C SER A 29 -6.92 20.47 -12.55
N GLY A 30 -8.11 20.93 -13.01
CA GLY A 30 -8.76 20.41 -14.20
C GLY A 30 -9.52 19.09 -14.03
N ALA A 31 -9.89 18.50 -15.16
CA ALA A 31 -10.72 17.30 -15.25
C ALA A 31 -10.07 16.03 -14.65
N ARG A 32 -8.75 16.05 -14.39
CA ARG A 32 -7.98 14.92 -13.86
C ARG A 32 -8.03 14.79 -12.34
N PHE A 33 -8.40 15.86 -11.63
CA PHE A 33 -8.45 15.87 -10.17
C PHE A 33 -9.45 14.85 -9.61
N MET A 34 -10.69 14.88 -10.11
CA MET A 34 -11.74 14.00 -9.59
C MET A 34 -11.42 12.50 -9.78
N PRO A 35 -11.00 12.04 -10.97
CA PRO A 35 -10.57 10.64 -11.15
C PRO A 35 -9.43 10.21 -10.21
N LEU A 36 -8.45 11.07 -9.94
CA LEU A 36 -7.35 10.78 -9.01
C LEU A 36 -7.83 10.67 -7.56
N VAL A 37 -8.75 11.54 -7.16
CA VAL A 37 -9.37 11.49 -5.82
C VAL A 37 -10.18 10.20 -5.66
N ILE A 38 -10.97 9.83 -6.66
CA ILE A 38 -11.77 8.59 -6.64
C ILE A 38 -10.87 7.36 -6.47
N VAL A 39 -9.78 7.24 -7.23
CA VAL A 39 -8.83 6.10 -7.06
C VAL A 39 -8.22 6.10 -5.66
N GLY A 40 -7.82 7.26 -5.15
CA GLY A 40 -7.30 7.39 -3.79
C GLY A 40 -8.32 6.97 -2.73
N LEU A 41 -9.58 7.39 -2.87
CA LEU A 41 -10.66 7.02 -1.96
C LEU A 41 -11.00 5.52 -2.02
N ILE A 42 -11.04 4.94 -3.22
CA ILE A 42 -11.26 3.49 -3.38
C ILE A 42 -10.13 2.71 -2.70
N TYR A 43 -8.87 3.12 -2.91
CA TYR A 43 -7.73 2.47 -2.28
C TYR A 43 -7.75 2.59 -0.75
N LEU A 44 -7.97 3.79 -0.22
CA LEU A 44 -8.06 4.03 1.23
C LEU A 44 -9.25 3.28 1.85
N GLY A 45 -10.40 3.30 1.18
CA GLY A 45 -11.59 2.56 1.63
C GLY A 45 -11.34 1.05 1.67
N ALA A 46 -10.73 0.48 0.63
CA ALA A 46 -10.37 -0.93 0.58
C ALA A 46 -9.36 -1.32 1.67
N MET A 47 -8.33 -0.47 1.90
CA MET A 47 -7.38 -0.66 3.00
C MET A 47 -8.06 -0.59 4.36
N PHE A 48 -8.94 0.37 4.56
CA PHE A 48 -9.67 0.53 5.80
C PHE A 48 -10.55 -0.69 6.11
N VAL A 49 -11.31 -1.17 5.13
CA VAL A 49 -12.12 -2.40 5.25
C VAL A 49 -11.24 -3.61 5.55
N LEU A 50 -10.10 -3.76 4.88
CA LEU A 50 -9.15 -4.84 5.14
C LEU A 50 -8.65 -4.81 6.59
N TRP A 51 -8.24 -3.65 7.08
CA TRP A 51 -7.74 -3.51 8.46
C TRP A 51 -8.83 -3.74 9.51
N ILE A 52 -10.08 -3.28 9.25
CA ILE A 52 -11.22 -3.60 10.12
C ILE A 52 -11.47 -5.11 10.15
N ALA A 53 -11.44 -5.79 9.00
CA ALA A 53 -11.64 -7.22 8.94
C ALA A 53 -10.56 -8.00 9.73
N VAL A 54 -9.28 -7.61 9.57
CA VAL A 54 -8.18 -8.20 10.34
C VAL A 54 -8.36 -7.94 11.84
N ALA A 55 -8.68 -6.69 12.23
CA ALA A 55 -8.90 -6.33 13.63
C ALA A 55 -10.08 -7.11 14.24
N ALA A 56 -11.19 -7.25 13.51
CA ALA A 56 -12.36 -7.99 13.96
C ALA A 56 -12.03 -9.47 14.23
N VAL A 57 -11.24 -10.10 13.35
CA VAL A 57 -10.81 -11.50 13.55
C VAL A 57 -9.89 -11.61 14.77
N VAL A 58 -8.88 -10.72 14.88
CA VAL A 58 -7.94 -10.72 16.02
C VAL A 58 -8.69 -10.52 17.35
N LEU A 59 -9.57 -9.52 17.40
CA LEU A 59 -10.35 -9.22 18.62
C LEU A 59 -11.36 -10.32 18.93
N GLY A 60 -11.98 -10.90 17.93
CA GLY A 60 -12.94 -12.01 18.11
C GLY A 60 -12.28 -13.24 18.72
N VAL A 61 -11.10 -13.63 18.21
CA VAL A 61 -10.36 -14.78 18.72
C VAL A 61 -9.76 -14.49 20.10
N ALA A 62 -9.17 -13.32 20.31
CA ALA A 62 -8.62 -12.92 21.61
C ALA A 62 -9.74 -12.81 22.68
N GLY A 63 -10.90 -12.24 22.32
CA GLY A 63 -12.06 -12.16 23.20
C GLY A 63 -12.63 -13.55 23.54
N GLY A 64 -12.75 -14.44 22.57
CA GLY A 64 -13.18 -15.81 22.78
C GLY A 64 -12.23 -16.60 23.69
N ALA A 65 -10.92 -16.50 23.47
CA ALA A 65 -9.91 -17.12 24.33
C ALA A 65 -9.94 -16.54 25.76
N GLY A 66 -10.15 -15.23 25.89
CA GLY A 66 -10.28 -14.57 27.19
C GLY A 66 -11.52 -15.03 27.95
N LEU A 67 -12.66 -15.16 27.30
CA LEU A 67 -13.89 -15.70 27.93
C LEU A 67 -13.72 -17.14 28.35
N PHE A 68 -13.15 -17.99 27.49
CA PHE A 68 -12.92 -19.41 27.80
C PHE A 68 -11.99 -19.58 29.01
N SER A 69 -10.92 -18.80 29.08
CA SER A 69 -9.97 -18.86 30.21
C SER A 69 -10.55 -18.26 31.49
N ALA A 70 -11.42 -17.26 31.41
CA ALA A 70 -12.11 -16.72 32.58
C ALA A 70 -13.08 -17.74 33.22
N LEU A 71 -13.66 -18.63 32.41
CA LEU A 71 -14.52 -19.72 32.89
C LEU A 71 -13.71 -20.88 33.55
N SER A 72 -12.43 -21.02 33.23
CA SER A 72 -11.56 -22.06 33.76
C SER A 72 -10.82 -21.70 35.06
N SER A 73 -11.06 -20.54 35.65
CA SER A 73 -10.61 -20.10 36.99
C SER A 73 -9.09 -20.01 37.23
N ASP A 74 -8.25 -20.20 36.21
CA ASP A 74 -6.79 -20.25 36.34
C ASP A 74 -6.14 -19.05 35.64
N ALA A 75 -5.76 -18.02 36.43
CA ALA A 75 -5.17 -16.78 35.91
C ALA A 75 -3.84 -17.01 35.14
N SER A 76 -3.07 -18.03 35.50
CA SER A 76 -1.81 -18.37 34.81
C SER A 76 -2.08 -18.95 33.40
N GLN A 77 -3.16 -19.69 33.22
CA GLN A 77 -3.55 -20.26 31.94
C GLN A 77 -4.14 -19.20 31.01
N MET A 78 -4.75 -18.13 31.55
CA MET A 78 -5.32 -17.02 30.77
C MET A 78 -4.27 -16.31 29.91
N GLY A 79 -3.11 -15.97 30.47
CA GLY A 79 -2.03 -15.31 29.75
C GLY A 79 -1.48 -16.19 28.60
N MET A 80 -1.27 -17.47 28.85
CA MET A 80 -0.78 -18.41 27.85
C MET A 80 -1.79 -18.66 26.73
N ALA A 81 -3.07 -18.80 27.07
CA ALA A 81 -4.13 -18.98 26.09
C ALA A 81 -4.31 -17.75 25.18
N LEU A 82 -4.23 -16.53 25.71
CA LEU A 82 -4.27 -15.30 24.93
C LEU A 82 -3.05 -15.19 23.99
N LEU A 83 -1.84 -15.44 24.50
CA LEU A 83 -0.63 -15.36 23.69
C LEU A 83 -0.63 -16.40 22.56
N SER A 84 -1.05 -17.65 22.86
CA SER A 84 -1.12 -18.70 21.84
C SER A 84 -2.19 -18.43 20.78
N SER A 85 -3.37 -17.95 21.19
CA SER A 85 -4.45 -17.64 20.24
C SER A 85 -4.09 -16.48 19.32
N ILE A 86 -3.50 -15.39 19.85
CA ILE A 86 -3.01 -14.26 19.05
C ILE A 86 -1.89 -14.73 18.11
N GLY A 87 -0.98 -15.58 18.58
CA GLY A 87 0.11 -16.13 17.78
C GLY A 87 -0.38 -16.96 16.59
N ILE A 88 -1.33 -17.85 16.81
CA ILE A 88 -1.93 -18.68 15.74
C ILE A 88 -2.68 -17.80 14.73
N VAL A 89 -3.49 -16.84 15.20
CA VAL A 89 -4.20 -15.92 14.33
C VAL A 89 -3.22 -15.08 13.51
N ALA A 90 -2.18 -14.54 14.13
CA ALA A 90 -1.16 -13.77 13.44
C ALA A 90 -0.45 -14.61 12.37
N LEU A 91 -0.12 -15.86 12.65
CA LEU A 91 0.53 -16.78 11.71
C LEU A 91 -0.30 -17.03 10.45
N VAL A 92 -1.64 -17.11 10.60
CA VAL A 92 -2.55 -17.34 9.46
C VAL A 92 -2.96 -16.05 8.79
N MET A 93 -3.31 -15.03 9.57
CA MET A 93 -3.85 -13.77 9.03
C MET A 93 -2.77 -12.86 8.43
N ALA A 94 -1.52 -12.89 8.94
CA ALA A 94 -0.47 -12.03 8.41
C ALA A 94 -0.14 -12.34 6.93
N PRO A 95 0.09 -13.58 6.50
CA PRO A 95 0.32 -13.86 5.08
C PRO A 95 -0.91 -13.56 4.21
N LEU A 96 -2.12 -13.83 4.71
CA LEU A 96 -3.35 -13.53 3.98
C LEU A 96 -3.54 -12.01 3.80
N ALA A 97 -3.34 -11.23 4.86
CA ALA A 97 -3.38 -9.78 4.81
C ALA A 97 -2.28 -9.23 3.90
N MET A 98 -1.08 -9.80 3.94
CA MET A 98 0.03 -9.40 3.07
C MET A 98 -0.30 -9.62 1.58
N VAL A 99 -0.90 -10.74 1.21
CA VAL A 99 -1.36 -10.98 -0.16
C VAL A 99 -2.44 -9.99 -0.57
N ALA A 100 -3.40 -9.71 0.30
CA ALA A 100 -4.45 -8.74 0.03
C ALA A 100 -3.89 -7.30 -0.13
N VAL A 101 -2.98 -6.89 0.75
CA VAL A 101 -2.28 -5.59 0.65
C VAL A 101 -1.48 -5.51 -0.66
N ALA A 102 -0.74 -6.57 -1.02
CA ALA A 102 0.02 -6.62 -2.25
C ALA A 102 -0.90 -6.46 -3.48
N ALA A 103 -2.03 -7.16 -3.52
CA ALA A 103 -3.01 -7.05 -4.60
C ALA A 103 -3.59 -5.63 -4.73
N LEU A 104 -3.96 -5.01 -3.60
CA LEU A 104 -4.44 -3.63 -3.58
C LEU A 104 -3.36 -2.64 -4.02
N THR A 105 -2.13 -2.84 -3.58
CA THR A 105 -0.99 -2.01 -3.98
C THR A 105 -0.71 -2.13 -5.49
N MET A 106 -0.73 -3.35 -6.04
CA MET A 106 -0.60 -3.57 -7.49
C MET A 106 -1.69 -2.86 -8.28
N ALA A 107 -2.93 -2.85 -7.78
CA ALA A 107 -4.04 -2.16 -8.43
C ALA A 107 -3.86 -0.63 -8.41
N TYR A 108 -3.26 -0.09 -7.35
CA TYR A 108 -3.06 1.35 -7.19
C TYR A 108 -1.79 1.88 -7.85
N TRP A 109 -0.72 1.07 -7.97
CA TRP A 109 0.63 1.52 -8.31
C TRP A 109 0.71 2.33 -9.60
N PHE A 110 0.15 1.81 -10.69
CA PHE A 110 0.14 2.46 -12.01
C PHE A 110 -1.17 3.20 -12.32
N ALA A 111 -2.17 3.16 -11.44
CA ALA A 111 -3.45 3.81 -11.71
C ALA A 111 -3.34 5.34 -11.83
N PRO A 112 -2.63 6.09 -10.96
CA PRO A 112 -2.48 7.53 -11.11
C PRO A 112 -1.83 7.96 -12.43
N PRO A 113 -0.68 7.40 -12.86
CA PRO A 113 -0.11 7.74 -14.15
C PRO A 113 -1.01 7.37 -15.34
N LEU A 114 -1.74 6.25 -15.31
CA LEU A 114 -2.69 5.87 -16.36
C LEU A 114 -3.82 6.89 -16.52
N ILE A 115 -4.36 7.40 -15.41
CA ILE A 115 -5.39 8.44 -15.42
C ILE A 115 -4.85 9.72 -16.00
N VAL A 116 -3.67 10.15 -15.55
CA VAL A 116 -3.11 11.46 -15.88
C VAL A 116 -2.61 11.51 -17.31
N LEU A 117 -1.93 10.45 -17.79
CA LEU A 117 -1.32 10.42 -19.10
C LEU A 117 -2.28 9.96 -20.21
N ASN A 118 -3.13 8.97 -19.88
CA ASN A 118 -4.00 8.32 -20.87
C ASN A 118 -5.48 8.72 -20.74
N GLY A 119 -5.85 9.47 -19.69
CA GLY A 119 -7.25 9.85 -19.45
C GLY A 119 -8.17 8.70 -19.09
N GLU A 120 -7.62 7.63 -18.52
CA GLU A 120 -8.38 6.42 -18.19
C GLU A 120 -9.35 6.67 -17.02
N GLU A 121 -10.48 5.96 -17.05
CA GLU A 121 -11.41 5.94 -15.92
C GLU A 121 -10.79 5.27 -14.70
N PRO A 122 -11.15 5.68 -13.45
CA PRO A 122 -10.55 5.20 -12.21
C PRO A 122 -10.50 3.68 -12.10
N ILE A 123 -11.64 3.01 -12.32
CA ILE A 123 -11.75 1.56 -12.18
C ILE A 123 -11.01 0.83 -13.30
N ALA A 124 -11.07 1.35 -14.52
CA ALA A 124 -10.35 0.80 -15.67
C ALA A 124 -8.83 0.89 -15.45
N ALA A 125 -8.34 2.04 -14.96
CA ALA A 125 -6.94 2.27 -14.62
C ALA A 125 -6.46 1.29 -13.54
N MET A 126 -7.24 1.07 -12.47
CA MET A 126 -6.90 0.10 -11.42
C MET A 126 -6.83 -1.33 -11.94
N LYS A 127 -7.78 -1.75 -12.78
CA LYS A 127 -7.77 -3.09 -13.41
C LYS A 127 -6.57 -3.27 -14.33
N LYS A 128 -6.24 -2.28 -15.14
CA LYS A 128 -5.07 -2.29 -16.02
C LYS A 128 -3.77 -2.35 -15.22
N SER A 129 -3.67 -1.56 -14.14
CA SER A 129 -2.54 -1.56 -13.21
C SER A 129 -2.33 -2.94 -12.60
N PHE A 130 -3.37 -3.54 -12.03
CA PHE A 130 -3.32 -4.88 -11.46
C PHE A 130 -2.86 -5.93 -12.49
N ARG A 131 -3.46 -5.92 -13.69
CA ARG A 131 -3.11 -6.85 -14.75
C ARG A 131 -1.66 -6.70 -15.21
N ALA A 132 -1.17 -5.48 -15.33
CA ALA A 132 0.21 -5.20 -15.70
C ALA A 132 1.20 -5.75 -14.67
N CYS A 133 0.95 -5.53 -13.37
CA CYS A 133 1.75 -6.10 -12.29
C CYS A 133 1.66 -7.63 -12.25
N TRP A 134 0.47 -8.21 -12.46
CA TRP A 134 0.26 -9.65 -12.43
C TRP A 134 1.00 -10.38 -13.55
N VAL A 135 0.95 -9.86 -14.78
CA VAL A 135 1.69 -10.43 -15.91
C VAL A 135 3.21 -10.32 -15.71
N ASN A 136 3.65 -9.26 -15.00
CA ASN A 136 5.06 -9.01 -14.73
C ASN A 136 5.43 -9.27 -13.25
N VAL A 137 4.79 -10.25 -12.61
CA VAL A 137 4.97 -10.51 -11.18
C VAL A 137 6.44 -10.76 -10.81
N GLY A 138 7.22 -11.42 -11.67
CA GLY A 138 8.65 -11.64 -11.44
C GLY A 138 9.43 -10.33 -11.35
N ALA A 139 9.23 -9.42 -12.30
CA ALA A 139 9.87 -8.10 -12.28
C ALA A 139 9.39 -7.27 -11.09
N THR A 140 8.11 -7.31 -10.77
CA THR A 140 7.53 -6.60 -9.61
C THR A 140 8.09 -7.11 -8.28
N LEU A 141 8.29 -8.43 -8.14
CA LEU A 141 8.91 -9.02 -6.95
C LEU A 141 10.39 -8.62 -6.81
N VAL A 142 11.16 -8.69 -7.90
CA VAL A 142 12.57 -8.26 -7.89
C VAL A 142 12.67 -6.79 -7.51
N TYR A 143 11.84 -5.94 -8.11
CA TYR A 143 11.76 -4.52 -7.74
C TYR A 143 11.42 -4.33 -6.26
N GLY A 144 10.42 -5.05 -5.74
CA GLY A 144 10.04 -5.00 -4.33
C GLY A 144 11.17 -5.45 -3.38
N LEU A 145 11.91 -6.52 -3.74
CA LEU A 145 13.05 -6.99 -2.96
C LEU A 145 14.21 -5.99 -2.93
N ILE A 146 14.53 -5.39 -4.07
CA ILE A 146 15.53 -4.32 -4.15
C ILE A 146 15.09 -3.14 -3.27
N TRP A 147 13.82 -2.81 -3.33
CA TRP A 147 13.26 -1.73 -2.53
C TRP A 147 13.37 -1.99 -1.02
N ILE A 148 13.02 -3.19 -0.57
CA ILE A 148 13.18 -3.60 0.83
C ILE A 148 14.65 -3.52 1.25
N GLY A 149 15.57 -4.00 0.41
CA GLY A 149 17.01 -3.91 0.68
C GLY A 149 17.47 -2.46 0.83
N LEU A 150 17.07 -1.58 -0.09
CA LEU A 150 17.37 -0.16 -0.01
C LEU A 150 16.76 0.52 1.22
N ALA A 151 15.51 0.17 1.58
CA ALA A 151 14.85 0.70 2.76
C ALA A 151 15.57 0.29 4.05
N ILE A 152 16.04 -0.96 4.14
CA ILE A 152 16.85 -1.42 5.28
C ILE A 152 18.15 -0.61 5.36
N VAL A 153 18.90 -0.49 4.26
CA VAL A 153 20.12 0.29 4.20
C VAL A 153 19.89 1.77 4.56
N ALA A 154 18.81 2.36 4.05
CA ALA A 154 18.44 3.74 4.34
C ALA A 154 18.07 3.98 5.82
N SER A 155 17.62 2.93 6.51
CA SER A 155 17.26 3.00 7.93
C SER A 155 18.48 2.90 8.88
N ILE A 156 19.60 2.33 8.43
CA ILE A 156 20.82 2.16 9.26
C ILE A 156 21.33 3.50 9.80
N PRO A 157 21.50 4.58 9.02
CA PRO A 157 21.96 5.87 9.54
C PRO A 157 20.80 6.67 10.15
N PHE A 158 20.09 6.12 11.16
CA PHE A 158 18.95 6.78 11.84
C PHE A 158 17.86 7.30 10.88
N GLY A 159 17.70 6.66 9.73
CA GLY A 159 16.72 7.06 8.73
C GLY A 159 17.12 8.21 7.80
N LEU A 160 18.33 8.76 7.92
CA LEU A 160 18.80 9.83 7.02
C LEU A 160 18.85 9.40 5.55
N GLY A 161 19.02 8.11 5.28
CA GLY A 161 18.98 7.54 3.94
C GLY A 161 17.62 7.74 3.23
N TRP A 162 16.53 7.94 3.97
CA TRP A 162 15.21 8.22 3.41
C TRP A 162 15.14 9.57 2.69
N ILE A 163 15.98 10.54 3.06
CA ILE A 163 16.07 11.84 2.38
C ILE A 163 16.51 11.67 0.92
N VAL A 164 17.36 10.67 0.65
CA VAL A 164 17.83 10.35 -0.70
C VAL A 164 16.90 9.35 -1.38
N LEU A 165 16.39 8.37 -0.62
CA LEU A 165 15.54 7.31 -1.16
C LEU A 165 14.16 7.84 -1.59
N ALA A 166 13.58 8.80 -0.86
CA ALA A 166 12.25 9.34 -1.16
C ALA A 166 12.17 10.02 -2.56
N PRO A 167 13.08 10.91 -2.97
CA PRO A 167 13.06 11.46 -4.32
C PRO A 167 13.40 10.42 -5.39
N LEU A 168 14.28 9.46 -5.11
CA LEU A 168 14.60 8.37 -6.04
C LEU A 168 13.35 7.52 -6.36
N MET A 169 12.52 7.28 -5.37
CA MET A 169 11.26 6.56 -5.50
C MET A 169 10.23 7.30 -6.36
N ALA A 170 10.24 8.60 -6.34
CA ALA A 170 9.30 9.40 -7.10
C ALA A 170 9.64 9.41 -8.61
N THR A 171 10.86 9.01 -8.99
CA THR A 171 11.38 9.05 -10.36
C THR A 171 11.50 7.67 -11.03
N LEU A 172 11.42 6.60 -10.26
CA LEU A 172 11.43 5.23 -10.74
C LEU A 172 10.01 4.70 -11.00
#